data_961e92f2cd061b898329a6e276283ab1
#
_entry.id   961e92f2cd061b898329a6e276283ab1
#
_cell.length_a   1.000
_cell.length_b   1.000
_cell.length_c   1.000
_cell.angle_alpha   90.00
_cell.angle_beta   90.00
_cell.angle_gamma   90.00
#
_symmetry.space_group_name_H-M   'P 1'
#
loop_
_entity.id
_entity.type
_entity.pdbx_description
1 polymer ?
#
loop_
_entity_poly.entity_id
_entity_poly.type
_entity_poly.pdbx_seq_one_letter_code
_entity_poly.pdbx_strand_id
1 'polypeptide(L)'
;MARKPELLCPAGDMEKLQMAVLYGADAVYLAGTSFGMRSFTGNFTPEQLPQAIAFAHEHGVRVHVTVNTMPRNDEAAALPAWLEQLDAAGADALILADLGAFTLAGKYAPHCERHISTQQSIANYVCAQSWFDLGATRVVLARELSLREIITIREKVSPELELETFCHGAMCVSYSGRCLLSNYMTGRDSNRGQCAQPCRYQYALMEEKRPGEYFPVFEDEKGTYIMNSRDMCMIDHMKELTDAGIDCFKIEGRAKSAYYAAIVTGAYRHVLDDVLAGREADRIWRDEVEHVSHRHYSTGFFFGQPGQYTESSRYLRDWQICAVVESCDEDGNAVLSLRNKFAAGDEVELVGPDCKPFSWVAGSMQDMDGLPLTEPRTPQMRFRARLPKQVPAMSFVRHAVELSGK
;
A
#
# COMPACT_ATOMS: atom_id res chain seq x y z
N MET A 1 -5.43 18.35 22.74
CA MET A 1 -4.17 18.04 22.02
C MET A 1 -4.57 17.43 20.70
N ALA A 2 -3.92 17.79 19.60
CA ALA A 2 -4.13 17.10 18.32
C ALA A 2 -3.77 15.61 18.49
N ARG A 3 -4.57 14.70 17.92
CA ARG A 3 -4.26 13.27 17.91
C ARG A 3 -2.99 13.03 17.10
N LYS A 4 -2.16 12.07 17.51
CA LYS A 4 -1.05 11.60 16.68
C LYS A 4 -1.66 10.91 15.45
N PRO A 5 -1.32 11.34 14.22
CA PRO A 5 -1.82 10.66 13.03
C PRO A 5 -1.36 9.20 12.95
N GLU A 6 -2.24 8.33 12.50
CA GLU A 6 -2.00 6.91 12.27
C GLU A 6 -1.38 6.67 10.89
N LEU A 7 -0.35 5.85 10.78
CA LEU A 7 0.19 5.35 9.52
C LEU A 7 -0.44 3.99 9.21
N LEU A 8 -1.34 3.93 8.23
CA LEU A 8 -2.09 2.75 7.83
C LEU A 8 -1.48 2.10 6.60
N CYS A 9 -0.94 0.89 6.77
CA CYS A 9 -0.13 0.20 5.79
C CYS A 9 -0.79 -1.04 5.19
N PRO A 10 -0.46 -1.41 3.93
CA PRO A 10 -1.09 -2.54 3.26
C PRO A 10 -0.52 -3.88 3.71
N ALA A 11 -1.41 -4.86 3.98
CA ALA A 11 -1.05 -6.25 4.29
C ALA A 11 -1.85 -7.20 3.39
N GLY A 12 -1.27 -7.65 2.28
CA GLY A 12 -1.92 -8.55 1.33
C GLY A 12 -1.78 -10.03 1.69
N ASP A 13 -0.79 -10.39 2.47
CA ASP A 13 -0.49 -11.72 2.99
C ASP A 13 0.34 -11.61 4.27
N MET A 14 0.69 -12.73 4.89
CA MET A 14 1.39 -12.76 6.17
C MET A 14 2.80 -12.14 6.10
N GLU A 15 3.55 -12.36 5.00
CA GLU A 15 4.87 -11.74 4.83
C GLU A 15 4.77 -10.21 4.77
N LYS A 16 3.82 -9.67 4.01
CA LYS A 16 3.56 -8.22 3.92
C LYS A 16 3.08 -7.63 5.24
N LEU A 17 2.26 -8.38 5.99
CA LEU A 17 1.83 -8.00 7.32
C LEU A 17 3.04 -7.83 8.26
N GLN A 18 3.90 -8.85 8.32
CA GLN A 18 5.12 -8.81 9.13
C GLN A 18 6.01 -7.63 8.75
N MET A 19 6.21 -7.41 7.45
CA MET A 19 6.98 -6.26 6.97
C MET A 19 6.37 -4.92 7.38
N ALA A 20 5.08 -4.71 7.17
CA ALA A 20 4.43 -3.46 7.55
C ALA A 20 4.53 -3.19 9.06
N VAL A 21 4.29 -4.21 9.88
CA VAL A 21 4.37 -4.13 11.34
C VAL A 21 5.79 -3.79 11.80
N LEU A 22 6.80 -4.54 11.33
CA LEU A 22 8.18 -4.36 11.76
C LEU A 22 8.81 -3.05 11.25
N TYR A 23 8.32 -2.51 10.14
CA TYR A 23 8.78 -1.23 9.58
C TYR A 23 8.00 -0.02 10.09
N GLY A 24 7.14 -0.20 11.10
CA GLY A 24 6.59 0.91 11.89
C GLY A 24 5.19 1.38 11.50
N ALA A 25 4.34 0.50 10.96
CA ALA A 25 2.91 0.78 10.82
C ALA A 25 2.26 0.97 12.20
N ASP A 26 1.38 1.98 12.36
CA ASP A 26 0.49 2.09 13.53
C ASP A 26 -0.75 1.20 13.34
N ALA A 27 -1.16 0.99 12.09
CA ALA A 27 -2.23 0.06 11.73
C ALA A 27 -1.96 -0.58 10.36
N VAL A 28 -2.55 -1.75 10.14
CA VAL A 28 -2.52 -2.43 8.84
C VAL A 28 -3.93 -2.66 8.31
N TYR A 29 -4.10 -2.59 6.99
CA TYR A 29 -5.36 -3.02 6.39
C TYR A 29 -5.17 -4.25 5.52
N LEU A 30 -6.06 -5.21 5.71
CA LEU A 30 -6.05 -6.48 5.03
C LEU A 30 -7.45 -6.87 4.53
N ALA A 31 -7.54 -7.97 3.81
CA ALA A 31 -8.82 -8.53 3.38
C ALA A 31 -8.85 -10.02 3.67
N GLY A 32 -10.03 -10.49 4.01
CA GLY A 32 -10.35 -11.90 3.92
C GLY A 32 -10.66 -12.34 2.49
N THR A 33 -10.95 -13.60 2.31
CA THR A 33 -11.34 -14.19 1.02
C THR A 33 -12.70 -13.72 0.51
N SER A 34 -13.51 -13.09 1.37
CA SER A 34 -14.86 -12.62 1.05
C SER A 34 -14.98 -11.10 1.23
N PHE A 35 -15.81 -10.45 0.41
CA PHE A 35 -16.20 -9.04 0.47
C PHE A 35 -15.06 -8.00 0.40
N GLY A 36 -13.82 -8.42 0.17
CA GLY A 36 -12.68 -7.52 0.00
C GLY A 36 -12.38 -7.20 -1.47
N MET A 37 -12.02 -5.95 -1.76
CA MET A 37 -11.46 -5.58 -3.05
C MET A 37 -10.13 -6.29 -3.28
N ARG A 38 -9.74 -6.50 -4.56
CA ARG A 38 -8.50 -7.19 -4.92
C ARG A 38 -8.54 -8.71 -4.68
N SER A 39 -9.62 -9.37 -5.08
CA SER A 39 -9.80 -10.83 -4.94
C SER A 39 -8.72 -11.70 -5.61
N PHE A 40 -7.96 -11.16 -6.56
CA PHE A 40 -6.85 -11.87 -7.23
C PHE A 40 -5.47 -11.61 -6.60
N THR A 41 -5.39 -10.87 -5.51
CA THR A 41 -4.16 -10.72 -4.72
C THR A 41 -4.22 -11.61 -3.49
N GLY A 42 -3.13 -11.80 -2.79
CA GLY A 42 -3.14 -12.49 -1.50
C GLY A 42 -4.24 -11.93 -0.60
N ASN A 43 -5.02 -12.80 0.02
CA ASN A 43 -6.03 -12.49 1.01
C ASN A 43 -5.94 -13.55 2.11
N PHE A 44 -6.35 -13.21 3.31
CA PHE A 44 -6.29 -14.12 4.45
C PHE A 44 -7.51 -15.05 4.46
N THR A 45 -7.27 -16.33 4.64
CA THR A 45 -8.37 -17.28 4.87
C THR A 45 -9.00 -17.03 6.25
N PRO A 46 -10.23 -17.54 6.51
CA PRO A 46 -10.83 -17.44 7.84
C PRO A 46 -9.96 -17.98 8.97
N GLU A 47 -9.12 -19.00 8.70
CA GLU A 47 -8.20 -19.60 9.65
C GLU A 47 -6.94 -18.75 9.86
N GLN A 48 -6.51 -18.02 8.84
CA GLN A 48 -5.33 -17.16 8.90
C GLN A 48 -5.62 -15.78 9.56
N LEU A 49 -6.87 -15.30 9.46
CA LEU A 49 -7.25 -13.99 10.01
C LEU A 49 -6.94 -13.84 11.50
N PRO A 50 -7.36 -14.78 12.39
CA PRO A 50 -7.04 -14.67 13.81
C PRO A 50 -5.53 -14.64 14.10
N GLN A 51 -4.74 -15.39 13.35
CA GLN A 51 -3.28 -15.43 13.49
C GLN A 51 -2.64 -14.10 13.05
N ALA A 52 -3.13 -13.53 11.94
CA ALA A 52 -2.66 -12.25 11.44
C ALA A 52 -2.99 -11.11 12.40
N ILE A 53 -4.21 -11.11 12.97
CA ILE A 53 -4.66 -10.11 13.94
C ILE A 53 -3.85 -10.24 15.25
N ALA A 54 -3.70 -11.46 15.77
CA ALA A 54 -2.91 -11.71 16.98
C ALA A 54 -1.47 -11.22 16.82
N PHE A 55 -0.81 -11.55 15.70
CA PHE A 55 0.55 -11.08 15.41
C PHE A 55 0.65 -9.54 15.41
N ALA A 56 -0.28 -8.85 14.76
CA ALA A 56 -0.29 -7.39 14.75
C ALA A 56 -0.48 -6.81 16.15
N HIS A 57 -1.44 -7.34 16.91
CA HIS A 57 -1.73 -6.91 18.29
C HIS A 57 -0.58 -7.16 19.25
N GLU A 58 0.16 -8.28 19.12
CA GLU A 58 1.39 -8.53 19.91
C GLU A 58 2.45 -7.45 19.73
N HIS A 59 2.42 -6.74 18.58
CA HIS A 59 3.31 -5.61 18.27
C HIS A 59 2.64 -4.24 18.50
N GLY A 60 1.44 -4.19 19.06
CA GLY A 60 0.70 -2.95 19.30
C GLY A 60 0.11 -2.29 18.05
N VAL A 61 -0.02 -3.04 16.95
CA VAL A 61 -0.51 -2.56 15.64
C VAL A 61 -1.97 -2.95 15.45
N ARG A 62 -2.83 -1.99 15.08
CA ARG A 62 -4.26 -2.21 14.82
C ARG A 62 -4.49 -2.89 13.47
N VAL A 63 -5.59 -3.62 13.35
CA VAL A 63 -5.97 -4.33 12.13
C VAL A 63 -7.33 -3.89 11.60
N HIS A 64 -7.33 -3.28 10.40
CA HIS A 64 -8.54 -2.87 9.71
C HIS A 64 -8.87 -3.84 8.58
N VAL A 65 -10.02 -4.48 8.62
CA VAL A 65 -10.42 -5.47 7.63
C VAL A 65 -11.33 -4.84 6.57
N THR A 66 -11.00 -5.02 5.30
CA THR A 66 -11.82 -4.48 4.21
C THR A 66 -13.04 -5.37 3.96
N VAL A 67 -14.23 -4.77 4.01
CA VAL A 67 -15.52 -5.32 3.59
C VAL A 67 -16.13 -4.31 2.61
N ASN A 68 -15.39 -4.04 1.53
CA ASN A 68 -15.60 -2.87 0.68
C ASN A 68 -15.92 -3.18 -0.77
N THR A 69 -16.39 -4.39 -1.07
CA THR A 69 -17.05 -4.68 -2.34
C THR A 69 -18.50 -4.14 -2.34
N MET A 70 -19.14 -4.11 -3.50
CA MET A 70 -20.57 -3.86 -3.65
C MET A 70 -21.28 -5.22 -3.74
N PRO A 71 -21.80 -5.79 -2.61
CA PRO A 71 -22.41 -7.10 -2.60
C PRO A 71 -23.74 -7.09 -3.38
N ARG A 72 -23.99 -8.16 -4.11
CA ARG A 72 -25.31 -8.39 -4.73
C ARG A 72 -26.21 -9.18 -3.80
N ASN A 73 -27.49 -9.35 -4.15
CA ASN A 73 -28.48 -10.00 -3.30
C ASN A 73 -28.11 -11.44 -2.90
N ASP A 74 -27.47 -12.18 -3.79
CA ASP A 74 -26.96 -13.53 -3.56
C ASP A 74 -25.79 -13.57 -2.56
N GLU A 75 -25.00 -12.51 -2.49
CA GLU A 75 -23.88 -12.35 -1.56
C GLU A 75 -24.31 -11.73 -0.22
N ALA A 76 -25.33 -10.86 -0.23
CA ALA A 76 -25.76 -10.13 0.95
C ALA A 76 -26.22 -11.02 2.11
N ALA A 77 -26.77 -12.21 1.81
CA ALA A 77 -27.18 -13.17 2.82
C ALA A 77 -26.01 -13.75 3.66
N ALA A 78 -24.78 -13.72 3.12
CA ALA A 78 -23.59 -14.21 3.83
C ALA A 78 -22.90 -13.12 4.68
N LEU A 79 -23.27 -11.84 4.52
CA LEU A 79 -22.65 -10.74 5.27
C LEU A 79 -22.73 -10.89 6.79
N PRO A 80 -23.89 -11.23 7.40
CA PRO A 80 -23.99 -11.34 8.86
C PRO A 80 -22.96 -12.31 9.46
N ALA A 81 -22.88 -13.52 8.92
CA ALA A 81 -21.95 -14.53 9.41
C ALA A 81 -20.46 -14.12 9.22
N TRP A 82 -20.16 -13.44 8.11
CA TRP A 82 -18.82 -12.93 7.87
C TRP A 82 -18.45 -11.81 8.87
N LEU A 83 -19.35 -10.89 9.15
CA LEU A 83 -19.15 -9.82 10.11
C LEU A 83 -18.94 -10.35 11.53
N GLU A 84 -19.73 -11.36 11.95
CA GLU A 84 -19.55 -12.04 13.25
C GLU A 84 -18.18 -12.71 13.34
N GLN A 85 -17.69 -13.33 12.26
CA GLN A 85 -16.35 -13.91 12.23
C GLN A 85 -15.24 -12.87 12.40
N LEU A 86 -15.37 -11.71 11.76
CA LEU A 86 -14.39 -10.62 11.88
C LEU A 86 -14.36 -10.02 13.28
N ASP A 87 -15.52 -9.81 13.89
CA ASP A 87 -15.66 -9.34 15.26
C ASP A 87 -15.05 -10.34 16.26
N ALA A 88 -15.38 -11.62 16.10
CA ALA A 88 -14.83 -12.71 16.93
C ALA A 88 -13.31 -12.89 16.75
N ALA A 89 -12.78 -12.60 15.57
CA ALA A 89 -11.34 -12.62 15.30
C ALA A 89 -10.59 -11.43 15.93
N GLY A 90 -11.30 -10.42 16.42
CA GLY A 90 -10.72 -9.24 17.07
C GLY A 90 -10.28 -8.14 16.11
N ALA A 91 -10.90 -8.03 14.94
CA ALA A 91 -10.63 -6.90 14.03
C ALA A 91 -10.96 -5.57 14.73
N ASP A 92 -10.06 -4.59 14.65
CA ASP A 92 -10.27 -3.28 15.28
C ASP A 92 -11.25 -2.42 14.50
N ALA A 93 -11.24 -2.51 13.17
CA ALA A 93 -12.13 -1.74 12.32
C ALA A 93 -12.51 -2.48 11.04
N LEU A 94 -13.68 -2.14 10.50
CA LEU A 94 -14.16 -2.61 9.20
C LEU A 94 -14.20 -1.45 8.21
N ILE A 95 -13.54 -1.58 7.07
CA ILE A 95 -13.56 -0.60 5.98
C ILE A 95 -14.69 -0.97 5.02
N LEU A 96 -15.77 -0.18 5.01
CA LEU A 96 -17.06 -0.48 4.42
C LEU A 96 -17.38 0.46 3.24
N ALA A 97 -17.96 -0.06 2.17
CA ALA A 97 -18.36 0.72 0.99
C ALA A 97 -19.85 0.66 0.67
N ASP A 98 -20.60 -0.23 1.28
CA ASP A 98 -22.02 -0.42 1.07
C ASP A 98 -22.81 -0.05 2.33
N LEU A 99 -23.91 0.70 2.16
CA LEU A 99 -24.75 1.15 3.29
C LEU A 99 -25.39 -0.02 4.03
N GLY A 100 -25.79 -1.08 3.30
CA GLY A 100 -26.35 -2.29 3.89
C GLY A 100 -25.30 -3.01 4.75
N ALA A 101 -24.07 -3.19 4.21
CA ALA A 101 -22.97 -3.75 4.97
C ALA A 101 -22.60 -2.91 6.20
N PHE A 102 -22.62 -1.58 6.08
CA PHE A 102 -22.41 -0.65 7.19
C PHE A 102 -23.46 -0.81 8.31
N THR A 103 -24.72 -0.94 7.92
CA THR A 103 -25.83 -1.14 8.86
C THR A 103 -25.73 -2.49 9.58
N LEU A 104 -25.44 -3.55 8.81
CA LEU A 104 -25.25 -4.88 9.36
C LEU A 104 -24.02 -4.97 10.27
N ALA A 105 -22.93 -4.27 9.95
CA ALA A 105 -21.73 -4.23 10.78
C ALA A 105 -22.04 -3.70 12.19
N GLY A 106 -22.87 -2.66 12.33
CA GLY A 106 -23.30 -2.17 13.64
C GLY A 106 -24.07 -3.19 14.48
N LYS A 107 -24.65 -4.21 13.85
CA LYS A 107 -25.40 -5.26 14.53
C LYS A 107 -24.56 -6.53 14.78
N TYR A 108 -23.78 -6.94 13.81
CA TYR A 108 -23.09 -8.25 13.81
C TYR A 108 -21.59 -8.16 14.10
N ALA A 109 -21.02 -6.93 14.13
CA ALA A 109 -19.65 -6.67 14.53
C ALA A 109 -19.58 -5.43 15.44
N PRO A 110 -20.25 -5.45 16.62
CA PRO A 110 -20.43 -4.28 17.46
C PRO A 110 -19.13 -3.79 18.11
N HIS A 111 -18.08 -4.62 18.20
CA HIS A 111 -16.79 -4.25 18.75
C HIS A 111 -15.84 -3.62 17.73
N CYS A 112 -16.15 -3.76 16.43
CA CYS A 112 -15.36 -3.17 15.36
C CYS A 112 -15.78 -1.73 15.07
N GLU A 113 -14.82 -0.82 14.94
CA GLU A 113 -15.06 0.51 14.38
C GLU A 113 -15.53 0.43 12.93
N ARG A 114 -16.36 1.39 12.50
CA ARG A 114 -16.90 1.43 11.14
C ARG A 114 -16.27 2.57 10.37
N HIS A 115 -15.37 2.25 9.44
CA HIS A 115 -14.67 3.18 8.59
C HIS A 115 -15.29 3.18 7.18
N ILE A 116 -15.56 4.37 6.64
CA ILE A 116 -16.15 4.49 5.30
C ILE A 116 -15.05 4.49 4.24
N SER A 117 -15.12 3.53 3.32
CA SER A 117 -14.16 3.39 2.22
C SER A 117 -14.16 4.59 1.27
N THR A 118 -13.00 4.88 0.69
CA THR A 118 -12.84 5.85 -0.42
C THR A 118 -13.77 5.57 -1.61
N GLN A 119 -14.29 4.34 -1.75
CA GLN A 119 -15.24 3.98 -2.79
C GLN A 119 -16.61 4.68 -2.66
N GLN A 120 -16.91 5.25 -1.48
CA GLN A 120 -18.06 6.14 -1.30
C GLN A 120 -17.82 7.55 -1.86
N SER A 121 -16.61 7.84 -2.34
CA SER A 121 -16.27 9.10 -3.01
C SER A 121 -16.64 10.32 -2.17
N ILE A 122 -16.25 10.31 -0.87
CA ILE A 122 -16.56 11.40 0.05
C ILE A 122 -15.71 12.62 -0.34
N ALA A 123 -16.36 13.63 -0.92
CA ALA A 123 -15.72 14.81 -1.48
C ALA A 123 -16.20 16.14 -0.85
N ASN A 124 -16.98 16.11 0.22
CA ASN A 124 -17.45 17.31 0.92
C ASN A 124 -17.81 17.01 2.37
N TYR A 125 -17.82 18.07 3.19
CA TYR A 125 -18.07 17.99 4.63
C TYR A 125 -19.50 17.52 4.97
N VAL A 126 -20.50 17.80 4.15
CA VAL A 126 -21.89 17.38 4.41
C VAL A 126 -21.97 15.85 4.35
N CYS A 127 -21.39 15.25 3.30
CA CYS A 127 -21.32 13.79 3.17
C CYS A 127 -20.52 13.15 4.31
N ALA A 128 -19.36 13.72 4.66
CA ALA A 128 -18.53 13.22 5.75
C ALA A 128 -19.27 13.26 7.09
N GLN A 129 -19.91 14.39 7.41
CA GLN A 129 -20.70 14.53 8.65
C GLN A 129 -21.89 13.57 8.67
N SER A 130 -22.60 13.39 7.54
CA SER A 130 -23.74 12.46 7.48
C SER A 130 -23.32 11.02 7.81
N TRP A 131 -22.14 10.57 7.37
CA TRP A 131 -21.64 9.25 7.75
C TRP A 131 -21.30 9.17 9.25
N PHE A 132 -20.76 10.23 9.83
CA PHE A 132 -20.52 10.31 11.27
C PHE A 132 -21.84 10.23 12.05
N ASP A 133 -22.85 10.98 11.63
CA ASP A 133 -24.19 10.97 12.27
C ASP A 133 -24.87 9.59 12.19
N LEU A 134 -24.54 8.78 11.18
CA LEU A 134 -24.95 7.38 11.06
C LEU A 134 -24.10 6.43 11.93
N GLY A 135 -23.02 6.93 12.55
CA GLY A 135 -22.17 6.18 13.48
C GLY A 135 -20.87 5.64 12.86
N ALA A 136 -20.40 6.21 11.76
CA ALA A 136 -19.03 5.97 11.30
C ALA A 136 -18.05 6.70 12.21
N THR A 137 -16.92 6.05 12.53
CA THR A 137 -15.85 6.66 13.34
C THR A 137 -14.80 7.34 12.47
N ARG A 138 -14.61 6.86 11.23
CA ARG A 138 -13.63 7.37 10.26
C ARG A 138 -14.19 7.39 8.85
N VAL A 139 -13.78 8.38 8.06
CA VAL A 139 -14.07 8.43 6.62
C VAL A 139 -12.79 8.53 5.82
N VAL A 140 -12.67 7.69 4.78
CA VAL A 140 -11.58 7.78 3.80
C VAL A 140 -12.02 8.72 2.70
N LEU A 141 -11.37 9.87 2.61
CA LEU A 141 -11.69 10.92 1.65
C LEU A 141 -11.40 10.48 0.21
N ALA A 142 -12.10 11.09 -0.74
CA ALA A 142 -11.82 10.92 -2.16
C ALA A 142 -10.39 11.42 -2.48
N ARG A 143 -9.68 10.72 -3.37
CA ARG A 143 -8.30 11.06 -3.75
C ARG A 143 -8.19 12.24 -4.71
N GLU A 144 -9.31 12.69 -5.21
CA GLU A 144 -9.49 13.79 -6.15
C GLU A 144 -9.62 15.16 -5.45
N LEU A 145 -9.53 15.19 -4.11
CA LEU A 145 -9.58 16.42 -3.32
C LEU A 145 -8.23 17.14 -3.28
N SER A 146 -8.29 18.45 -3.36
CA SER A 146 -7.16 19.33 -3.04
C SER A 146 -6.96 19.44 -1.52
N LEU A 147 -5.76 19.79 -1.09
CA LEU A 147 -5.45 20.03 0.33
C LEU A 147 -6.38 21.08 0.95
N ARG A 148 -6.71 22.14 0.20
CA ARG A 148 -7.65 23.19 0.65
C ARG A 148 -9.06 22.65 0.92
N GLU A 149 -9.55 21.74 0.08
CA GLU A 149 -10.87 21.10 0.30
C GLU A 149 -10.84 20.20 1.51
N ILE A 150 -9.75 19.48 1.75
CA ILE A 150 -9.57 18.63 2.95
C ILE A 150 -9.56 19.49 4.22
N ILE A 151 -8.83 20.61 4.24
CA ILE A 151 -8.85 21.57 5.36
C ILE A 151 -10.27 22.07 5.61
N THR A 152 -11.01 22.44 4.53
CA THR A 152 -12.40 22.87 4.65
C THR A 152 -13.32 21.79 5.22
N ILE A 153 -13.08 20.51 4.86
CA ILE A 153 -13.84 19.39 5.45
C ILE A 153 -13.51 19.30 6.95
N ARG A 154 -12.22 19.31 7.32
CA ARG A 154 -11.80 19.22 8.74
C ARG A 154 -12.40 20.32 9.62
N GLU A 155 -12.45 21.54 9.11
CA GLU A 155 -13.00 22.70 9.85
C GLU A 155 -14.52 22.60 10.10
N LYS A 156 -15.24 21.83 9.26
CA LYS A 156 -16.70 21.81 9.26
C LYS A 156 -17.35 20.53 9.76
N VAL A 157 -16.57 19.47 10.00
CA VAL A 157 -17.07 18.21 10.56
C VAL A 157 -16.77 18.12 12.04
N SER A 158 -17.43 17.18 12.73
CA SER A 158 -17.14 16.88 14.14
C SER A 158 -15.64 16.63 14.34
N PRO A 159 -15.01 17.18 15.39
CA PRO A 159 -13.63 16.85 15.74
C PRO A 159 -13.44 15.39 16.17
N GLU A 160 -14.51 14.68 16.47
CA GLU A 160 -14.49 13.24 16.82
C GLU A 160 -14.43 12.37 15.56
N LEU A 161 -14.90 12.85 14.41
CA LEU A 161 -14.79 12.14 13.13
C LEU A 161 -13.35 12.13 12.66
N GLU A 162 -12.77 10.96 12.47
CA GLU A 162 -11.44 10.81 11.91
C GLU A 162 -11.45 10.92 10.39
N LEU A 163 -10.49 11.68 9.86
CA LEU A 163 -10.27 11.84 8.42
C LEU A 163 -9.05 11.04 7.98
N GLU A 164 -9.25 10.13 7.02
CA GLU A 164 -8.19 9.33 6.42
C GLU A 164 -7.96 9.77 4.97
N THR A 165 -6.70 9.94 4.57
CA THR A 165 -6.33 10.21 3.16
C THR A 165 -5.26 9.23 2.69
N PHE A 166 -5.28 8.93 1.39
CA PHE A 166 -4.11 8.28 0.79
C PHE A 166 -2.94 9.27 0.72
N CYS A 167 -1.74 8.79 1.04
CA CYS A 167 -0.51 9.56 0.92
C CYS A 167 0.50 8.93 -0.06
N HIS A 168 0.33 7.66 -0.44
CA HIS A 168 1.26 6.96 -1.33
C HIS A 168 0.57 5.87 -2.14
N GLY A 169 1.07 5.62 -3.35
CA GLY A 169 0.78 4.45 -4.17
C GLY A 169 -0.08 4.73 -5.40
N ALA A 170 -0.61 3.67 -5.98
CA ALA A 170 -1.26 3.71 -7.29
C ALA A 170 -2.57 4.50 -7.29
N MET A 171 -2.72 5.42 -8.26
CA MET A 171 -3.94 6.18 -8.50
C MET A 171 -4.86 5.45 -9.50
N CYS A 172 -6.17 5.64 -9.36
CA CYS A 172 -7.17 5.27 -10.36
C CYS A 172 -7.37 6.39 -11.39
N VAL A 173 -7.77 6.01 -12.62
CA VAL A 173 -8.14 6.96 -13.68
C VAL A 173 -9.49 7.63 -13.42
N SER A 174 -10.33 7.06 -12.58
CA SER A 174 -11.64 7.59 -12.17
C SER A 174 -11.80 7.49 -10.66
N TYR A 175 -12.84 8.13 -10.14
CA TYR A 175 -13.23 7.97 -8.74
C TYR A 175 -13.29 6.49 -8.34
N SER A 176 -12.75 6.17 -7.17
CA SER A 176 -12.74 4.80 -6.65
C SER A 176 -14.16 4.25 -6.53
N GLY A 177 -14.37 3.01 -7.02
CA GLY A 177 -15.71 2.38 -7.01
C GLY A 177 -16.68 2.90 -8.08
N ARG A 178 -16.26 3.72 -9.04
CA ARG A 178 -17.13 4.27 -10.11
C ARG A 178 -16.73 3.87 -11.52
N CYS A 179 -15.66 3.09 -11.68
CA CYS A 179 -15.14 2.70 -12.98
C CYS A 179 -15.79 1.42 -13.50
N LEU A 180 -16.27 1.45 -14.73
CA LEU A 180 -16.80 0.28 -15.45
C LEU A 180 -15.87 -0.23 -16.57
N LEU A 181 -14.72 0.42 -16.77
CA LEU A 181 -13.83 0.12 -17.91
C LEU A 181 -13.40 -1.34 -17.93
N SER A 182 -13.05 -1.91 -16.77
CA SER A 182 -12.65 -3.31 -16.67
C SER A 182 -13.79 -4.27 -17.06
N ASN A 183 -15.01 -3.97 -16.62
CA ASN A 183 -16.17 -4.78 -16.97
C ASN A 183 -16.43 -4.75 -18.48
N TYR A 184 -16.47 -3.58 -19.10
CA TYR A 184 -16.72 -3.44 -20.54
C TYR A 184 -15.63 -4.10 -21.40
N MET A 185 -14.36 -3.98 -21.01
CA MET A 185 -13.25 -4.46 -21.83
C MET A 185 -12.89 -5.93 -21.62
N THR A 186 -13.17 -6.48 -20.42
CA THR A 186 -12.68 -7.81 -20.05
C THR A 186 -13.72 -8.69 -19.38
N GLY A 187 -14.95 -8.21 -19.16
CA GLY A 187 -15.98 -8.90 -18.40
C GLY A 187 -15.70 -8.99 -16.89
N ARG A 188 -14.59 -8.42 -16.41
CA ARG A 188 -14.18 -8.48 -14.99
C ARG A 188 -14.66 -7.23 -14.25
N ASP A 189 -15.46 -7.44 -13.20
CA ASP A 189 -16.07 -6.34 -12.46
C ASP A 189 -15.10 -5.72 -11.46
N SER A 190 -14.67 -4.49 -11.77
CA SER A 190 -13.74 -3.73 -10.91
C SER A 190 -14.32 -3.39 -9.55
N ASN A 191 -15.64 -3.20 -9.44
CA ASN A 191 -16.32 -2.82 -8.22
C ASN A 191 -16.60 -4.02 -7.29
N ARG A 192 -16.27 -5.22 -7.77
CA ARG A 192 -16.31 -6.47 -7.03
C ARG A 192 -14.92 -7.09 -6.83
N GLY A 193 -13.87 -6.27 -6.89
CA GLY A 193 -12.49 -6.70 -6.64
C GLY A 193 -11.75 -7.32 -7.82
N GLN A 194 -12.37 -7.40 -9.01
CA GLN A 194 -11.84 -8.13 -10.17
C GLN A 194 -11.21 -7.20 -11.24
N CYS A 195 -10.77 -6.00 -10.87
CA CYS A 195 -10.22 -5.04 -11.81
C CYS A 195 -9.00 -5.60 -12.58
N ALA A 196 -9.13 -5.67 -13.92
CA ALA A 196 -8.05 -6.05 -14.83
C ALA A 196 -7.06 -4.92 -15.10
N GLN A 197 -7.33 -3.71 -14.62
CA GLN A 197 -6.54 -2.50 -14.83
C GLN A 197 -6.38 -2.10 -16.31
N PRO A 198 -7.41 -2.16 -17.16
CA PRO A 198 -7.28 -1.85 -18.57
C PRO A 198 -6.84 -0.42 -18.85
N CYS A 199 -7.13 0.53 -17.92
CA CYS A 199 -6.62 1.91 -18.04
C CYS A 199 -5.09 2.03 -18.05
N ARG A 200 -4.36 0.93 -17.82
CA ARG A 200 -2.89 0.86 -17.82
C ARG A 200 -2.33 0.13 -19.04
N TYR A 201 -3.19 -0.32 -19.96
CA TYR A 201 -2.75 -0.95 -21.21
C TYR A 201 -2.42 0.13 -22.24
N GLN A 202 -1.55 -0.20 -23.17
CA GLN A 202 -1.33 0.64 -24.35
C GLN A 202 -2.46 0.44 -25.35
N TYR A 203 -3.02 1.51 -25.84
CA TYR A 203 -4.07 1.51 -26.84
C TYR A 203 -3.69 2.38 -28.03
N ALA A 204 -4.27 2.03 -29.19
CA ALA A 204 -4.34 2.88 -30.34
C ALA A 204 -5.78 2.87 -30.86
N LEU A 205 -6.25 3.99 -31.36
CA LEU A 205 -7.53 4.06 -32.05
C LEU A 205 -7.32 3.65 -33.50
N MET A 206 -8.23 2.86 -34.01
CA MET A 206 -8.33 2.53 -35.45
C MET A 206 -9.71 2.97 -35.93
N GLU A 207 -9.72 3.71 -37.03
CA GLU A 207 -10.97 4.05 -37.68
C GLU A 207 -11.43 2.89 -38.56
N GLU A 208 -12.68 2.45 -38.42
CA GLU A 208 -13.23 1.32 -39.18
C GLU A 208 -13.08 1.48 -40.72
N LYS A 209 -13.16 2.72 -41.22
CA LYS A 209 -13.00 3.05 -42.63
C LYS A 209 -11.55 3.13 -43.10
N ARG A 210 -10.58 3.06 -42.20
CA ARG A 210 -9.13 3.07 -42.48
C ARG A 210 -8.44 1.93 -41.73
N PRO A 211 -8.71 0.67 -42.06
CA PRO A 211 -8.15 -0.49 -41.42
C PRO A 211 -6.63 -0.52 -41.60
N GLY A 212 -5.89 -0.77 -40.51
CA GLY A 212 -4.42 -0.83 -40.48
C GLY A 212 -3.72 0.49 -40.16
N GLU A 213 -4.44 1.62 -40.09
CA GLU A 213 -3.91 2.87 -39.57
C GLU A 213 -4.21 2.97 -38.06
N TYR A 214 -3.15 3.07 -37.25
CA TYR A 214 -3.26 3.16 -35.80
C TYR A 214 -2.93 4.57 -35.33
N PHE A 215 -3.87 5.22 -34.67
CA PHE A 215 -3.72 6.54 -34.09
C PHE A 215 -3.39 6.36 -32.61
N PRO A 216 -2.17 6.74 -32.16
CA PRO A 216 -1.84 6.66 -30.74
C PRO A 216 -2.76 7.58 -29.95
N VAL A 217 -3.10 7.15 -28.74
CA VAL A 217 -4.02 7.87 -27.85
C VAL A 217 -3.21 8.70 -26.87
N PHE A 218 -3.40 10.03 -26.88
CA PHE A 218 -2.71 11.00 -26.03
C PHE A 218 -3.72 11.85 -25.26
N GLU A 219 -3.27 12.54 -24.24
CA GLU A 219 -4.03 13.61 -23.59
C GLU A 219 -3.51 14.97 -24.07
N ASP A 220 -4.43 15.87 -24.35
CA ASP A 220 -4.18 17.28 -24.52
C ASP A 220 -5.17 18.11 -23.70
N GLU A 221 -5.08 19.44 -23.75
CA GLU A 221 -5.94 20.35 -23.01
C GLU A 221 -7.45 20.24 -23.36
N LYS A 222 -7.83 19.43 -24.32
CA LYS A 222 -9.17 19.33 -24.90
C LYS A 222 -9.90 18.01 -24.66
N GLY A 223 -9.25 16.96 -24.16
CA GLY A 223 -9.91 15.68 -23.93
C GLY A 223 -9.10 14.62 -23.21
N THR A 224 -9.83 13.73 -22.51
CA THR A 224 -9.26 12.60 -21.79
C THR A 224 -9.28 11.35 -22.66
N TYR A 225 -8.14 10.77 -22.83
CA TYR A 225 -7.90 9.52 -23.51
C TYR A 225 -7.62 8.42 -22.48
N ILE A 226 -7.67 7.13 -22.82
CA ILE A 226 -7.41 6.04 -21.88
C ILE A 226 -5.95 6.08 -21.46
N MET A 227 -5.66 6.33 -20.16
CA MET A 227 -4.36 6.81 -19.76
C MET A 227 -3.79 6.20 -18.52
N ASN A 228 -2.45 6.29 -18.41
CA ASN A 228 -1.65 5.76 -17.34
C ASN A 228 -1.48 6.81 -16.23
N SER A 229 -2.29 6.72 -15.19
CA SER A 229 -2.16 7.60 -14.00
C SER A 229 -0.80 7.43 -13.36
N ARG A 230 -0.18 8.53 -12.95
CA ARG A 230 1.01 8.55 -12.10
C ARG A 230 0.70 7.96 -10.73
N ASP A 231 1.71 7.41 -10.08
CA ASP A 231 1.56 6.99 -8.68
C ASP A 231 1.63 8.22 -7.76
N MET A 232 0.91 8.20 -6.65
CA MET A 232 0.94 9.28 -5.65
C MET A 232 2.14 9.09 -4.73
N CYS A 233 2.82 10.19 -4.38
CA CYS A 233 3.83 10.24 -3.33
C CYS A 233 3.77 11.60 -2.63
N MET A 234 3.41 11.59 -1.34
CA MET A 234 3.25 12.78 -0.51
C MET A 234 4.32 12.86 0.58
N ILE A 235 5.42 12.11 0.46
CA ILE A 235 6.43 12.00 1.52
C ILE A 235 7.07 13.36 1.85
N ASP A 236 7.26 14.22 0.86
CA ASP A 236 7.81 15.58 1.02
C ASP A 236 6.80 16.56 1.65
N HIS A 237 5.53 16.17 1.75
CA HIS A 237 4.41 17.02 2.17
C HIS A 237 3.71 16.50 3.44
N MET A 238 4.37 15.62 4.19
CA MET A 238 3.78 15.05 5.42
C MET A 238 3.48 16.10 6.47
N LYS A 239 4.25 17.19 6.50
CA LYS A 239 3.99 18.31 7.40
C LYS A 239 2.68 19.01 7.06
N GLU A 240 2.48 19.38 5.79
CA GLU A 240 1.25 20.05 5.33
C GLU A 240 0.02 19.19 5.55
N LEU A 241 0.14 17.86 5.33
CA LEU A 241 -0.96 16.92 5.58
C LEU A 241 -1.27 16.80 7.08
N THR A 242 -0.26 16.79 7.94
CA THR A 242 -0.42 16.77 9.40
C THR A 242 -1.06 18.07 9.90
N ASP A 243 -0.58 19.21 9.41
CA ASP A 243 -1.13 20.51 9.75
C ASP A 243 -2.59 20.69 9.27
N ALA A 244 -2.99 20.00 8.21
CA ALA A 244 -4.37 19.97 7.72
C ALA A 244 -5.33 19.20 8.65
N GLY A 245 -4.83 18.57 9.71
CA GLY A 245 -5.64 17.84 10.68
C GLY A 245 -6.15 16.49 10.18
N ILE A 246 -5.37 15.82 9.35
CA ILE A 246 -5.63 14.45 8.89
C ILE A 246 -5.24 13.49 10.02
N ASP A 247 -6.13 12.57 10.37
CA ASP A 247 -5.96 11.63 11.47
C ASP A 247 -5.29 10.31 11.04
N CYS A 248 -5.34 9.98 9.73
CA CYS A 248 -4.74 8.74 9.23
C CYS A 248 -4.19 8.91 7.82
N PHE A 249 -2.94 8.47 7.63
CA PHE A 249 -2.24 8.44 6.35
C PHE A 249 -2.19 7.02 5.82
N LYS A 250 -2.82 6.79 4.67
CA LYS A 250 -2.93 5.47 4.07
C LYS A 250 -1.98 5.26 2.90
N ILE A 251 -1.22 4.18 2.96
CA ILE A 251 -0.37 3.71 1.86
C ILE A 251 -1.15 2.69 1.02
N GLU A 252 -1.34 2.93 -0.29
CA GLU A 252 -1.87 1.92 -1.21
C GLU A 252 -0.75 1.00 -1.68
N GLY A 253 -0.97 -0.30 -1.62
CA GLY A 253 0.06 -1.25 -2.03
C GLY A 253 -0.24 -2.72 -1.74
N ARG A 254 -1.49 -3.08 -1.42
CA ARG A 254 -1.83 -4.46 -1.05
C ARG A 254 -1.44 -5.51 -2.10
N ALA A 255 -1.45 -5.11 -3.39
CA ALA A 255 -1.02 -5.95 -4.51
C ALA A 255 0.49 -5.86 -4.82
N LYS A 256 1.23 -5.03 -4.11
CA LYS A 256 2.68 -4.86 -4.27
C LYS A 256 3.46 -5.96 -3.52
N SER A 257 4.79 -5.95 -3.64
CA SER A 257 5.68 -6.91 -2.94
C SER A 257 5.81 -6.61 -1.44
N ALA A 258 6.33 -7.57 -0.69
CA ALA A 258 6.68 -7.39 0.72
C ALA A 258 7.77 -6.31 0.90
N TYR A 259 8.73 -6.26 -0.01
CA TYR A 259 9.73 -5.19 -0.07
C TYR A 259 9.13 -3.80 -0.20
N TYR A 260 8.14 -3.63 -1.11
CA TYR A 260 7.42 -2.37 -1.23
C TYR A 260 6.72 -1.99 0.08
N ALA A 261 6.02 -2.94 0.70
CA ALA A 261 5.32 -2.69 1.97
C ALA A 261 6.31 -2.26 3.07
N ALA A 262 7.46 -2.93 3.17
CA ALA A 262 8.52 -2.61 4.12
C ALA A 262 9.10 -1.21 3.89
N ILE A 263 9.67 -0.97 2.72
CA ILE A 263 10.44 0.26 2.45
C ILE A 263 9.56 1.51 2.48
N VAL A 264 8.37 1.45 1.87
CA VAL A 264 7.45 2.60 1.90
C VAL A 264 6.94 2.87 3.31
N THR A 265 6.59 1.82 4.08
CA THR A 265 6.19 1.99 5.49
C THR A 265 7.30 2.62 6.30
N GLY A 266 8.53 2.10 6.23
CA GLY A 266 9.68 2.62 6.97
C GLY A 266 9.98 4.07 6.62
N ALA A 267 10.02 4.40 5.33
CA ALA A 267 10.26 5.76 4.88
C ALA A 267 9.22 6.75 5.43
N TYR A 268 7.93 6.44 5.29
CA TYR A 268 6.86 7.29 5.84
C TYR A 268 6.85 7.35 7.36
N ARG A 269 7.20 6.25 8.07
CA ARG A 269 7.31 6.23 9.52
C ARG A 269 8.36 7.22 10.01
N HIS A 270 9.56 7.15 9.45
CA HIS A 270 10.67 8.05 9.83
C HIS A 270 10.35 9.51 9.53
N VAL A 271 9.81 9.80 8.34
CA VAL A 271 9.41 11.18 7.98
C VAL A 271 8.30 11.68 8.90
N LEU A 272 7.29 10.87 9.19
CA LEU A 272 6.18 11.27 10.08
C LEU A 272 6.67 11.52 11.51
N ASP A 273 7.57 10.68 12.03
CA ASP A 273 8.16 10.87 13.36
C ASP A 273 8.99 12.15 13.46
N ASP A 274 9.76 12.48 12.42
CA ASP A 274 10.51 13.74 12.37
C ASP A 274 9.58 14.95 12.33
N VAL A 275 8.53 14.90 11.48
CA VAL A 275 7.51 15.96 11.40
C VAL A 275 6.82 16.16 12.76
N LEU A 276 6.39 15.09 13.43
CA LEU A 276 5.73 15.16 14.74
C LEU A 276 6.66 15.67 15.84
N ALA A 277 7.96 15.43 15.72
CA ALA A 277 8.98 15.94 16.61
C ALA A 277 9.44 17.36 16.26
N GLY A 278 8.89 17.98 15.21
CA GLY A 278 9.29 19.29 14.73
C GLY A 278 10.69 19.35 14.12
N ARG A 279 11.20 18.21 13.64
CA ARG A 279 12.50 18.09 12.96
C ARG A 279 12.33 18.09 11.45
N GLU A 280 13.37 18.48 10.74
CA GLU A 280 13.46 18.28 9.30
C GLU A 280 13.73 16.79 9.02
N ALA A 281 12.96 16.20 8.11
CA ALA A 281 13.10 14.79 7.75
C ALA A 281 14.40 14.57 6.95
N ASP A 282 15.10 13.47 7.24
CA ASP A 282 16.27 13.07 6.48
C ASP A 282 15.89 12.71 5.04
N ARG A 283 16.56 13.34 4.08
CA ARG A 283 16.32 13.13 2.65
C ARG A 283 16.47 11.68 2.20
N ILE A 284 17.26 10.88 2.91
CA ILE A 284 17.45 9.46 2.60
C ILE A 284 16.10 8.71 2.50
N TRP A 285 15.13 9.09 3.31
CA TRP A 285 13.81 8.45 3.30
C TRP A 285 12.97 8.83 2.07
N ARG A 286 13.20 10.03 1.53
CA ARG A 286 12.62 10.42 0.23
C ARG A 286 13.21 9.59 -0.90
N ASP A 287 14.52 9.33 -0.85
CA ASP A 287 15.20 8.55 -1.87
C ASP A 287 14.77 7.07 -1.79
N GLU A 288 14.50 6.54 -0.59
CA GLU A 288 14.03 5.16 -0.39
C GLU A 288 12.74 4.81 -1.13
N VAL A 289 11.79 5.73 -1.24
CA VAL A 289 10.55 5.44 -1.98
C VAL A 289 10.75 5.37 -3.50
N GLU A 290 11.87 5.82 -4.03
CA GLU A 290 12.26 5.62 -5.43
C GLU A 290 12.87 4.22 -5.66
N HIS A 291 13.34 3.54 -4.62
CA HIS A 291 13.98 2.22 -4.71
C HIS A 291 12.98 1.06 -4.77
N VAL A 292 11.69 1.32 -4.75
CA VAL A 292 10.64 0.32 -4.94
C VAL A 292 10.07 0.35 -6.35
N SER A 293 9.29 -0.67 -6.72
CA SER A 293 8.61 -0.69 -8.02
C SER A 293 7.44 0.29 -8.06
N HIS A 294 7.59 1.38 -8.79
CA HIS A 294 6.59 2.45 -8.91
C HIS A 294 6.49 3.00 -10.35
N ARG A 295 5.48 3.81 -10.63
CA ARG A 295 5.41 4.67 -11.80
C ARG A 295 5.87 6.07 -11.41
N HIS A 296 6.11 6.94 -12.38
CA HIS A 296 6.45 8.32 -12.07
C HIS A 296 5.51 8.89 -11.02
N TYR A 297 6.06 9.54 -10.02
CA TYR A 297 5.30 10.10 -8.93
C TYR A 297 4.65 11.44 -9.26
N SER A 298 3.58 11.73 -8.57
CA SER A 298 2.90 13.02 -8.51
C SER A 298 2.34 13.23 -7.10
N THR A 299 1.94 14.44 -6.79
CA THR A 299 1.23 14.76 -5.54
C THR A 299 -0.28 14.46 -5.61
N GLY A 300 -0.73 13.67 -6.60
CA GLY A 300 -2.18 13.49 -6.82
C GLY A 300 -2.86 14.85 -7.08
N PHE A 301 -4.04 15.02 -6.55
CA PHE A 301 -4.81 16.27 -6.68
C PHE A 301 -4.55 17.28 -5.56
N PHE A 302 -3.70 16.97 -4.58
CA PHE A 302 -3.49 17.84 -3.41
C PHE A 302 -3.09 19.26 -3.77
N PHE A 303 -2.27 19.46 -4.79
CA PHE A 303 -1.75 20.75 -5.23
C PHE A 303 -2.11 21.10 -6.69
N GLY A 304 -3.01 20.35 -7.31
CA GLY A 304 -3.46 20.58 -8.67
C GLY A 304 -3.73 19.31 -9.44
N GLN A 305 -3.81 19.39 -10.76
CA GLN A 305 -4.02 18.22 -11.60
C GLN A 305 -2.75 17.34 -11.65
N PRO A 306 -2.84 16.02 -11.39
CA PRO A 306 -1.65 15.15 -11.30
C PRO A 306 -0.98 14.89 -12.64
N GLY A 307 -1.64 15.20 -13.75
CA GLY A 307 -1.22 14.82 -15.08
C GLY A 307 -1.23 13.30 -15.31
N GLN A 308 -0.94 12.91 -16.53
CA GLN A 308 -0.80 11.51 -16.93
C GLN A 308 0.62 11.28 -17.45
N TYR A 309 1.08 10.02 -17.40
CA TYR A 309 2.34 9.64 -18.01
C TYR A 309 2.09 8.79 -19.24
N THR A 310 2.24 9.40 -20.42
CA THR A 310 1.83 8.81 -21.70
C THR A 310 2.95 8.04 -22.41
N GLU A 311 4.22 8.25 -22.01
CA GLU A 311 5.37 7.65 -22.71
C GLU A 311 5.50 6.15 -22.47
N SER A 312 5.18 5.67 -21.28
CA SER A 312 5.29 4.25 -20.94
C SER A 312 4.33 3.85 -19.83
N SER A 313 3.74 2.65 -19.93
CA SER A 313 2.99 2.00 -18.84
C SER A 313 3.88 1.18 -17.90
N ARG A 314 5.18 1.12 -18.17
CA ARG A 314 6.12 0.31 -17.39
C ARG A 314 6.35 0.91 -16.01
N TYR A 315 6.58 0.01 -15.05
CA TYR A 315 7.07 0.37 -13.73
C TYR A 315 8.58 0.62 -13.80
N LEU A 316 9.04 1.66 -13.11
CA LEU A 316 10.44 1.85 -12.77
C LEU A 316 10.84 0.77 -11.76
N ARG A 317 11.99 0.14 -11.97
CA ARG A 317 12.50 -0.96 -11.13
C ARG A 317 14.01 -0.95 -11.19
N ASP A 318 14.58 0.05 -10.58
CA ASP A 318 16.02 0.32 -10.64
C ASP A 318 16.78 -0.43 -9.54
N TRP A 319 16.05 -1.13 -8.66
CA TRP A 319 16.61 -1.90 -7.55
C TRP A 319 16.09 -3.33 -7.53
N GLN A 320 16.97 -4.25 -7.19
CA GLN A 320 16.66 -5.68 -7.05
C GLN A 320 17.02 -6.17 -5.65
N ILE A 321 16.09 -6.92 -5.04
CA ILE A 321 16.32 -7.57 -3.76
C ILE A 321 17.16 -8.83 -4.01
N CYS A 322 18.29 -8.97 -3.31
CA CYS A 322 19.15 -10.12 -3.37
C CYS A 322 18.80 -11.17 -2.31
N ALA A 323 18.62 -10.72 -1.06
CA ALA A 323 18.30 -11.60 0.05
C ALA A 323 17.52 -10.88 1.15
N VAL A 324 16.92 -11.66 2.05
CA VAL A 324 16.34 -11.21 3.31
C VAL A 324 17.13 -11.80 4.47
N VAL A 325 17.44 -10.99 5.46
CA VAL A 325 18.13 -11.42 6.68
C VAL A 325 17.10 -12.09 7.59
N GLU A 326 17.31 -13.37 7.91
CA GLU A 326 16.49 -14.11 8.86
C GLU A 326 16.91 -13.89 10.30
N SER A 327 18.25 -13.83 10.52
CA SER A 327 18.85 -13.53 11.81
C SER A 327 20.25 -12.95 11.63
N CYS A 328 20.70 -12.15 12.59
CA CYS A 328 22.04 -11.61 12.65
C CYS A 328 22.43 -11.43 14.12
N ASP A 329 23.59 -11.94 14.52
CA ASP A 329 24.13 -11.77 15.86
C ASP A 329 24.94 -10.46 16.00
N GLU A 330 25.42 -10.18 17.22
CA GLU A 330 26.19 -8.97 17.54
C GLU A 330 27.52 -8.89 16.78
N ASP A 331 28.08 -10.03 16.39
CA ASP A 331 29.34 -10.13 15.60
C ASP A 331 29.10 -9.98 14.09
N GLY A 332 27.84 -9.85 13.65
CA GLY A 332 27.44 -9.74 12.25
C GLY A 332 27.29 -11.09 11.54
N ASN A 333 27.33 -12.22 12.24
CA ASN A 333 27.06 -13.51 11.62
C ASN A 333 25.56 -13.62 11.33
N ALA A 334 25.22 -13.68 10.06
CA ALA A 334 23.83 -13.65 9.61
C ALA A 334 23.44 -14.91 8.87
N VAL A 335 22.18 -15.30 9.03
CA VAL A 335 21.49 -16.25 8.16
C VAL A 335 20.59 -15.44 7.22
N LEU A 336 20.76 -15.69 5.93
CA LEU A 336 20.01 -15.00 4.87
C LEU A 336 19.23 -16.00 4.02
N SER A 337 18.12 -15.54 3.47
CA SER A 337 17.29 -16.27 2.51
C SER A 337 17.38 -15.57 1.15
N LEU A 338 17.87 -16.29 0.14
CA LEU A 338 18.06 -15.77 -1.22
C LEU A 338 16.72 -15.39 -1.87
N ARG A 339 16.72 -14.27 -2.58
CA ARG A 339 15.61 -13.84 -3.45
C ARG A 339 16.06 -13.75 -4.91
N ASN A 340 17.21 -13.16 -5.17
CA ASN A 340 17.82 -13.05 -6.49
C ASN A 340 19.34 -13.25 -6.39
N LYS A 341 19.97 -13.54 -7.51
CA LYS A 341 21.40 -13.82 -7.60
C LYS A 341 22.24 -12.62 -7.19
N PHE A 342 23.27 -12.88 -6.42
CA PHE A 342 24.42 -12.02 -6.18
C PHE A 342 25.61 -12.89 -5.75
N ALA A 343 26.80 -12.38 -5.84
CA ALA A 343 28.02 -13.13 -5.59
C ALA A 343 28.92 -12.47 -4.54
N ALA A 344 29.87 -13.22 -4.01
CA ALA A 344 30.93 -12.66 -3.20
C ALA A 344 31.75 -11.66 -4.05
N GLY A 345 32.00 -10.48 -3.52
CA GLY A 345 32.61 -9.35 -4.21
C GLY A 345 31.64 -8.33 -4.80
N ASP A 346 30.37 -8.65 -4.89
CA ASP A 346 29.37 -7.68 -5.35
C ASP A 346 29.18 -6.56 -4.32
N GLU A 347 29.04 -5.33 -4.83
CA GLU A 347 28.64 -4.19 -4.02
C GLU A 347 27.12 -4.18 -3.90
N VAL A 348 26.63 -4.31 -2.67
CA VAL A 348 25.21 -4.37 -2.32
C VAL A 348 24.90 -3.41 -1.19
N GLU A 349 23.63 -3.16 -0.94
CA GLU A 349 23.16 -2.31 0.13
C GLU A 349 22.26 -3.09 1.08
N LEU A 350 22.40 -2.82 2.38
CA LEU A 350 21.51 -3.32 3.43
C LEU A 350 20.57 -2.21 3.90
N VAL A 351 19.29 -2.54 4.04
CA VAL A 351 18.26 -1.68 4.61
C VAL A 351 17.31 -2.51 5.48
N GLY A 352 16.88 -1.99 6.60
CA GLY A 352 16.06 -2.77 7.54
C GLY A 352 15.17 -1.91 8.44
N PRO A 353 14.35 -2.56 9.30
CA PRO A 353 13.60 -1.85 10.33
C PRO A 353 14.55 -0.99 11.17
N ASP A 354 14.22 0.30 11.33
CA ASP A 354 15.02 1.29 12.07
C ASP A 354 16.50 1.35 11.69
N CYS A 355 16.84 0.89 10.47
CA CYS A 355 18.20 0.84 9.97
C CYS A 355 18.31 1.62 8.66
N LYS A 356 19.01 2.77 8.70
CA LYS A 356 19.32 3.52 7.47
C LYS A 356 20.12 2.64 6.50
N PRO A 357 19.88 2.78 5.19
CA PRO A 357 20.62 2.03 4.19
C PRO A 357 22.14 2.29 4.29
N PHE A 358 22.92 1.25 4.07
CA PHE A 358 24.37 1.33 4.03
C PHE A 358 24.95 0.29 3.07
N SER A 359 26.04 0.66 2.39
CA SER A 359 26.73 -0.21 1.44
C SER A 359 27.54 -1.32 2.14
N TRP A 360 27.61 -2.47 1.48
CA TRP A 360 28.40 -3.62 1.89
C TRP A 360 28.95 -4.33 0.65
N VAL A 361 30.24 -4.66 0.66
CA VAL A 361 30.82 -5.58 -0.32
C VAL A 361 30.60 -6.98 0.20
N ALA A 362 29.83 -7.80 -0.53
CA ALA A 362 29.48 -9.15 -0.11
C ALA A 362 30.72 -9.99 0.10
N GLY A 363 30.93 -10.42 1.34
CA GLY A 363 32.09 -11.25 1.74
C GLY A 363 31.91 -12.72 1.38
N SER A 364 32.71 -13.57 2.00
CA SER A 364 32.59 -15.03 1.89
C SER A 364 31.25 -15.49 2.43
N MET A 365 30.59 -16.37 1.69
CA MET A 365 29.33 -17.00 2.07
C MET A 365 29.52 -18.50 2.28
N GLN A 366 28.67 -19.11 3.06
CA GLN A 366 28.64 -20.56 3.33
C GLN A 366 27.20 -21.06 3.25
N ASP A 367 27.01 -22.30 2.82
CA ASP A 367 25.71 -22.95 2.99
C ASP A 367 25.45 -23.27 4.47
N MET A 368 24.30 -23.89 4.75
CA MET A 368 23.93 -24.22 6.14
C MET A 368 24.81 -25.34 6.75
N ASP A 369 25.52 -26.10 5.93
CA ASP A 369 26.46 -27.16 6.35
C ASP A 369 27.87 -26.63 6.52
N GLY A 370 28.12 -25.32 6.22
CA GLY A 370 29.42 -24.64 6.36
C GLY A 370 30.31 -24.75 5.14
N LEU A 371 29.82 -25.28 4.02
CA LEU A 371 30.60 -25.36 2.79
C LEU A 371 30.65 -23.97 2.11
N PRO A 372 31.84 -23.56 1.59
CA PRO A 372 31.99 -22.27 0.94
C PRO A 372 31.06 -22.09 -0.27
N LEU A 373 30.42 -20.92 -0.37
CA LEU A 373 29.62 -20.48 -1.51
C LEU A 373 30.23 -19.21 -2.10
N THR A 374 30.44 -19.18 -3.40
CA THR A 374 30.74 -17.95 -4.13
C THR A 374 29.48 -17.23 -4.58
N GLU A 375 28.42 -17.99 -4.89
CA GLU A 375 27.12 -17.49 -5.38
C GLU A 375 26.04 -18.45 -4.90
N PRO A 376 25.08 -18.02 -4.07
CA PRO A 376 23.88 -18.79 -3.79
C PRO A 376 22.98 -18.84 -5.05
N ARG A 377 22.43 -20.01 -5.39
CA ARG A 377 21.78 -20.20 -6.72
C ARG A 377 20.31 -20.54 -6.69
N THR A 378 19.83 -21.13 -5.61
CA THR A 378 18.44 -21.63 -5.54
C THR A 378 17.57 -20.60 -4.85
N PRO A 379 16.42 -20.17 -5.42
CA PRO A 379 15.47 -19.29 -4.76
C PRO A 379 15.10 -19.80 -3.36
N GLN A 380 15.04 -18.88 -2.39
CA GLN A 380 14.83 -19.17 -0.97
C GLN A 380 15.92 -20.04 -0.30
N MET A 381 17.04 -20.29 -0.97
CA MET A 381 18.18 -20.95 -0.35
C MET A 381 18.62 -20.16 0.89
N ARG A 382 18.77 -20.87 2.01
CA ARG A 382 19.35 -20.32 3.24
C ARG A 382 20.87 -20.46 3.19
N PHE A 383 21.55 -19.40 3.57
CA PHE A 383 23.00 -19.37 3.59
C PHE A 383 23.50 -18.44 4.70
N ARG A 384 24.77 -18.58 5.07
CA ARG A 384 25.43 -17.76 6.08
C ARG A 384 26.36 -16.76 5.39
N ALA A 385 26.38 -15.53 5.92
CA ALA A 385 27.32 -14.50 5.54
C ALA A 385 27.69 -13.66 6.78
N ARG A 386 28.85 -13.01 6.74
CA ARG A 386 29.19 -12.03 7.78
C ARG A 386 28.91 -10.63 7.28
N LEU A 387 28.03 -9.96 7.94
CA LEU A 387 27.67 -8.56 7.69
C LEU A 387 28.62 -7.62 8.44
N PRO A 388 28.78 -6.36 8.02
CA PRO A 388 29.71 -5.42 8.65
C PRO A 388 29.27 -4.98 10.06
N LYS A 389 27.99 -5.14 10.38
CA LYS A 389 27.40 -4.87 11.70
C LYS A 389 26.13 -5.71 11.88
N GLN A 390 25.69 -5.83 13.11
CA GLN A 390 24.37 -6.38 13.40
C GLN A 390 23.26 -5.58 12.68
N VAL A 391 22.31 -6.30 12.08
CA VAL A 391 21.09 -5.73 11.50
C VAL A 391 19.88 -6.50 12.00
N PRO A 392 18.72 -5.87 12.11
CA PRO A 392 17.48 -6.56 12.50
C PRO A 392 17.13 -7.69 11.52
N ALA A 393 16.44 -8.71 12.02
CA ALA A 393 15.75 -9.66 11.15
C ALA A 393 14.78 -8.92 10.21
N MET A 394 14.48 -9.50 9.06
CA MET A 394 13.67 -8.92 7.98
C MET A 394 14.32 -7.69 7.31
N SER A 395 15.61 -7.43 7.51
CA SER A 395 16.38 -6.51 6.68
C SER A 395 16.60 -7.09 5.28
N PHE A 396 16.73 -6.22 4.30
CA PHE A 396 16.95 -6.59 2.90
C PHE A 396 18.40 -6.32 2.49
N VAL A 397 18.96 -7.25 1.71
CA VAL A 397 20.12 -7.03 0.87
C VAL A 397 19.62 -6.74 -0.53
N ARG A 398 20.07 -5.64 -1.14
CA ARG A 398 19.63 -5.17 -2.46
C ARG A 398 20.77 -4.56 -3.25
N HIS A 399 20.62 -4.45 -4.55
CA HIS A 399 21.53 -3.69 -5.40
C HIS A 399 20.76 -2.90 -6.48
N ALA A 400 21.39 -1.83 -6.97
CA ALA A 400 20.92 -1.13 -8.14
C ALA A 400 21.08 -2.01 -9.39
N VAL A 401 20.09 -2.00 -10.29
CA VAL A 401 20.16 -2.68 -11.58
C VAL A 401 20.16 -1.64 -12.68
N GLU A 402 21.12 -1.74 -13.60
CA GLU A 402 21.06 -0.95 -14.83
C GLU A 402 19.83 -1.40 -15.62
N LEU A 403 18.92 -0.45 -15.92
CA LEU A 403 17.86 -0.69 -16.87
C LEU A 403 18.50 -0.96 -18.21
N SER A 404 18.71 -2.23 -18.53
CA SER A 404 19.09 -2.62 -19.89
C SER A 404 18.01 -2.09 -20.83
N GLY A 405 18.35 -1.06 -21.59
CA GLY A 405 17.49 -0.48 -22.61
C GLY A 405 17.07 -1.57 -23.59
N LYS A 406 15.79 -1.94 -23.57
CA LYS A 406 15.08 -2.62 -24.67
C LYS A 406 13.71 -2.02 -24.80
#